data_46ccc8a102704889b387341c6119f95c
#
_entry.id   46ccc8a102704889b387341c6119f95c
#
_cell.length_a   1.000
_cell.length_b   1.000
_cell.length_c   1.000
_cell.angle_alpha   90.00
_cell.angle_beta   90.00
_cell.angle_gamma   90.00
#
_symmetry.space_group_name_H-M   'P 1'
#
loop_
_entity.id
_entity.type
_entity.pdbx_description
1 polymer ?
#
loop_
_entity_poly.entity_id
_entity_poly.type
_entity_poly.pdbx_seq_one_letter_code
_entity_poly.pdbx_strand_id
1 'polypeptide(L)'
;MKLMLQPGDGPTSIIKAINNAKSSIEIVIFRFDRSEIERALANAIKRGVFVHALVAHANRSGEDGLRDLEMRLLAAGVNVARTSSDLVRYHGKMMIIDRRELYVFAFNLTYLDIERSRSFGIATTNPRLVHEAEKLFEADAKRLVYEPGEPRLVVSPANARKLLSAFLKGAKKELLIYDPTVSDPVMIRLLEERAMAGVDVKIIGRLARKRDSLPSRKLHRLRLHARTIVRDRSHAFIGSQSLREIELDARREVGVIFRDQRIAHRLVQTFQEDWDLAGKAQEQKKSNEATAAERVAKKVAKAVVKELPSATPVLEAAIEKIAHVPIELSAGEVEETVKDAVKEAVKEALTEVVQDAVEGAGPPPPEGRRNHSRAPDEGSTMVQ
;
A
#
# COMPACT_ATOMS: atom_id res chain seq x y z
N MET A 1 -10.12 21.57 -2.85
CA MET A 1 -9.62 20.24 -2.46
C MET A 1 -8.73 20.33 -1.23
N LYS A 2 -8.61 19.24 -0.45
CA LYS A 2 -7.69 19.14 0.70
C LYS A 2 -6.89 17.85 0.57
N LEU A 3 -5.58 17.92 0.72
CA LEU A 3 -4.66 16.77 0.74
C LEU A 3 -4.59 16.22 2.17
N MET A 4 -4.53 14.91 2.29
CA MET A 4 -4.13 14.18 3.49
C MET A 4 -2.82 13.47 3.19
N LEU A 5 -1.80 13.67 4.02
CA LEU A 5 -0.46 13.12 3.87
C LEU A 5 -0.12 12.24 5.06
N GLN A 6 0.12 10.96 4.82
CA GLN A 6 0.49 10.01 5.87
C GLN A 6 1.96 9.56 5.74
N PRO A 7 2.63 9.31 6.85
CA PRO A 7 2.26 9.70 8.21
C PRO A 7 2.43 11.22 8.39
N GLY A 8 1.69 11.77 9.34
CA GLY A 8 1.79 13.19 9.70
C GLY A 8 0.44 13.79 10.03
N ASP A 9 -0.53 13.74 9.09
CA ASP A 9 -1.87 14.29 9.32
C ASP A 9 -2.73 13.40 10.23
N GLY A 10 -2.40 12.10 10.34
CA GLY A 10 -3.14 11.16 11.17
C GLY A 10 -4.61 11.00 10.75
N PRO A 11 -5.49 10.50 11.63
CA PRO A 11 -6.91 10.32 11.36
C PRO A 11 -7.77 11.56 11.66
N THR A 12 -7.18 12.64 12.20
CA THR A 12 -7.91 13.80 12.76
C THR A 12 -8.88 14.44 11.76
N SER A 13 -8.46 14.61 10.50
CA SER A 13 -9.32 15.20 9.46
C SER A 13 -10.52 14.33 9.12
N ILE A 14 -10.35 13.01 9.14
CA ILE A 14 -11.40 12.01 8.88
C ILE A 14 -12.39 12.01 10.04
N ILE A 15 -11.91 11.94 11.28
CA ILE A 15 -12.74 11.98 12.49
C ILE A 15 -13.53 13.29 12.55
N LYS A 16 -12.90 14.42 12.22
CA LYS A 16 -13.59 15.73 12.16
C LYS A 16 -14.70 15.74 11.12
N ALA A 17 -14.49 15.17 9.95
CA ALA A 17 -15.51 15.05 8.91
C ALA A 17 -16.72 14.24 9.40
N ILE A 18 -16.47 13.04 9.97
CA ILE A 18 -17.51 12.19 10.54
C ILE A 18 -18.28 12.89 11.66
N ASN A 19 -17.59 13.60 12.56
CA ASN A 19 -18.21 14.34 13.66
C ASN A 19 -19.07 15.52 13.18
N ASN A 20 -18.74 16.11 12.03
CA ASN A 20 -19.48 17.23 11.44
C ASN A 20 -20.63 16.80 10.53
N ALA A 21 -20.73 15.53 10.18
CA ALA A 21 -21.81 14.98 9.36
C ALA A 21 -23.19 15.30 9.96
N LYS A 22 -24.14 15.68 9.10
CA LYS A 22 -25.49 16.10 9.46
C LYS A 22 -26.57 15.14 9.01
N SER A 23 -26.39 14.47 7.88
CA SER A 23 -27.42 13.65 7.27
C SER A 23 -26.96 12.24 6.94
N SER A 24 -25.80 12.07 6.28
CA SER A 24 -25.36 10.76 5.83
C SER A 24 -23.84 10.60 5.81
N ILE A 25 -23.39 9.35 5.96
CA ILE A 25 -22.03 8.88 5.74
C ILE A 25 -22.09 7.58 4.95
N GLU A 26 -21.59 7.58 3.74
CA GLU A 26 -21.35 6.38 2.95
C GLU A 26 -19.85 6.08 2.97
N ILE A 27 -19.44 4.86 3.40
CA ILE A 27 -18.03 4.50 3.55
C ILE A 27 -17.73 3.14 2.96
N VAL A 28 -16.67 3.06 2.11
CA VAL A 28 -16.16 1.79 1.55
C VAL A 28 -14.96 1.35 2.36
N ILE A 29 -15.04 0.15 2.92
CA ILE A 29 -14.07 -0.41 3.86
C ILE A 29 -13.48 -1.71 3.30
N PHE A 30 -12.15 -1.75 3.19
CA PHE A 30 -11.41 -2.97 2.89
C PHE A 30 -10.65 -3.51 4.11
N ARG A 31 -10.02 -2.63 4.91
CA ARG A 31 -9.40 -2.92 6.20
C ARG A 31 -9.64 -1.74 7.14
N PHE A 32 -9.87 -2.09 8.42
CA PHE A 32 -10.24 -1.10 9.42
C PHE A 32 -9.84 -1.62 10.82
N ASP A 33 -9.04 -0.86 11.55
CA ASP A 33 -8.64 -1.19 12.93
C ASP A 33 -8.62 0.02 13.86
N ARG A 34 -9.12 1.19 13.40
CA ARG A 34 -9.06 2.45 14.16
C ARG A 34 -10.33 2.64 15.01
N SER A 35 -10.25 2.25 16.28
CA SER A 35 -11.38 2.36 17.23
C SER A 35 -11.93 3.79 17.41
N GLU A 36 -11.08 4.82 17.25
CA GLU A 36 -11.51 6.22 17.31
C GLU A 36 -12.39 6.62 16.11
N ILE A 37 -12.17 6.05 14.94
CA ILE A 37 -13.04 6.25 13.76
C ILE A 37 -14.34 5.47 13.98
N GLU A 38 -14.29 4.25 14.49
CA GLU A 38 -15.46 3.43 14.83
C GLU A 38 -16.36 4.17 15.85
N ARG A 39 -15.76 4.73 16.90
CA ARG A 39 -16.48 5.58 17.88
C ARG A 39 -17.09 6.83 17.24
N ALA A 40 -16.39 7.48 16.29
CA ALA A 40 -16.93 8.64 15.59
C ALA A 40 -18.15 8.28 14.75
N LEU A 41 -18.14 7.11 14.06
CA LEU A 41 -19.30 6.59 13.32
C LEU A 41 -20.48 6.29 14.25
N ALA A 42 -20.24 5.59 15.36
CA ALA A 42 -21.27 5.32 16.37
C ALA A 42 -21.87 6.60 16.95
N ASN A 43 -21.05 7.62 17.20
CA ASN A 43 -21.53 8.92 17.66
C ASN A 43 -22.32 9.67 16.58
N ALA A 44 -21.98 9.52 15.31
CA ALA A 44 -22.76 10.08 14.20
C ALA A 44 -24.17 9.48 14.17
N ILE A 45 -24.32 8.16 14.35
CA ILE A 45 -25.61 7.48 14.44
C ILE A 45 -26.43 7.99 15.62
N LYS A 46 -25.82 8.17 16.80
CA LYS A 46 -26.51 8.75 17.97
C LYS A 46 -27.03 10.16 17.71
N ARG A 47 -26.44 10.90 16.76
CA ARG A 47 -26.92 12.22 16.31
C ARG A 47 -28.02 12.15 15.25
N GLY A 48 -28.42 10.96 14.82
CA GLY A 48 -29.41 10.73 13.76
C GLY A 48 -28.83 10.74 12.35
N VAL A 49 -27.51 10.67 12.19
CA VAL A 49 -26.85 10.57 10.88
C VAL A 49 -26.99 9.15 10.35
N PHE A 50 -27.45 9.00 9.11
CA PHE A 50 -27.50 7.70 8.44
C PHE A 50 -26.11 7.27 8.04
N VAL A 51 -25.64 6.12 8.55
CA VAL A 51 -24.32 5.58 8.21
C VAL A 51 -24.47 4.28 7.44
N HIS A 52 -23.91 4.22 6.23
CA HIS A 52 -23.91 3.05 5.36
C HIS A 52 -22.47 2.64 5.03
N ALA A 53 -22.06 1.48 5.49
CA ALA A 53 -20.76 0.89 5.23
C ALA A 53 -20.86 -0.21 4.17
N LEU A 54 -20.04 -0.11 3.15
CA LEU A 54 -19.84 -1.16 2.15
C LEU A 54 -18.55 -1.89 2.48
N VAL A 55 -18.64 -3.10 2.99
CA VAL A 55 -17.51 -3.94 3.41
C VAL A 55 -17.14 -4.90 2.28
N ALA A 56 -15.86 -5.05 2.01
CA ALA A 56 -15.38 -5.98 1.00
C ALA A 56 -15.84 -7.43 1.32
N HIS A 57 -16.20 -8.19 0.30
CA HIS A 57 -16.63 -9.59 0.45
C HIS A 57 -15.52 -10.44 1.08
N ALA A 58 -14.26 -10.26 0.65
CA ALA A 58 -13.08 -10.95 1.18
C ALA A 58 -11.85 -10.05 1.18
N ASN A 59 -10.89 -10.33 2.07
CA ASN A 59 -9.55 -9.75 2.11
C ASN A 59 -8.48 -10.85 2.15
N ARG A 60 -7.19 -10.49 2.34
CA ARG A 60 -6.10 -11.48 2.43
C ARG A 60 -6.18 -12.39 3.66
N SER A 61 -6.77 -11.90 4.75
CA SER A 61 -6.94 -12.62 6.00
C SER A 61 -8.16 -13.56 6.00
N GLY A 62 -8.87 -13.67 4.85
CA GLY A 62 -10.10 -14.43 4.74
C GLY A 62 -11.35 -13.62 5.12
N GLU A 63 -12.45 -14.32 5.40
CA GLU A 63 -13.73 -13.70 5.73
C GLU A 63 -13.85 -13.32 7.20
N ASP A 64 -13.16 -14.02 8.11
CA ASP A 64 -13.40 -13.93 9.56
C ASP A 64 -13.15 -12.51 10.09
N GLY A 65 -12.00 -11.91 9.82
CA GLY A 65 -11.70 -10.56 10.28
C GLY A 65 -12.64 -9.48 9.72
N LEU A 66 -13.21 -9.69 8.52
CA LEU A 66 -14.23 -8.81 7.97
C LEU A 66 -15.60 -9.05 8.61
N ARG A 67 -15.89 -10.27 9.00
CA ARG A 67 -17.13 -10.63 9.69
C ARG A 67 -17.19 -9.99 11.08
N ASP A 68 -16.11 -10.03 11.83
CA ASP A 68 -16.01 -9.38 13.14
C ASP A 68 -16.19 -7.87 13.04
N LEU A 69 -15.57 -7.23 12.04
CA LEU A 69 -15.78 -5.81 11.74
C LEU A 69 -17.26 -5.53 11.42
N GLU A 70 -17.86 -6.33 10.56
CA GLU A 70 -19.29 -6.20 10.20
C GLU A 70 -20.18 -6.28 11.43
N MET A 71 -19.96 -7.28 12.30
CA MET A 71 -20.72 -7.43 13.55
C MET A 71 -20.59 -6.24 14.48
N ARG A 72 -19.38 -5.68 14.63
CA ARG A 72 -19.18 -4.46 15.45
C ARG A 72 -19.88 -3.24 14.84
N LEU A 73 -19.82 -3.08 13.52
CA LEU A 73 -20.49 -1.99 12.82
C LEU A 73 -22.02 -2.11 12.96
N LEU A 74 -22.58 -3.31 12.78
CA LEU A 74 -24.01 -3.58 12.99
C LEU A 74 -24.43 -3.31 14.44
N ALA A 75 -23.66 -3.76 15.42
CA ALA A 75 -23.92 -3.50 16.83
C ALA A 75 -23.87 -1.99 17.16
N ALA A 76 -23.08 -1.20 16.44
CA ALA A 76 -23.05 0.26 16.55
C ALA A 76 -24.22 0.95 15.82
N GLY A 77 -25.09 0.20 15.11
CA GLY A 77 -26.24 0.72 14.35
C GLY A 77 -25.91 1.17 12.92
N VAL A 78 -24.73 0.80 12.40
CA VAL A 78 -24.36 1.06 11.00
C VAL A 78 -25.13 0.14 10.08
N ASN A 79 -25.66 0.68 8.98
CA ASN A 79 -26.18 -0.16 7.89
C ASN A 79 -24.99 -0.75 7.13
N VAL A 80 -24.89 -2.06 7.04
CA VAL A 80 -23.76 -2.73 6.39
C VAL A 80 -24.27 -3.51 5.16
N ALA A 81 -23.59 -3.30 4.04
CA ALA A 81 -23.69 -4.12 2.86
C ALA A 81 -22.33 -4.75 2.54
N ARG A 82 -22.34 -5.94 1.94
CA ARG A 82 -21.12 -6.56 1.40
C ARG A 82 -21.07 -6.40 -0.11
N THR A 83 -19.86 -6.14 -0.63
CA THR A 83 -19.61 -6.10 -2.07
C THR A 83 -19.97 -7.43 -2.74
N SER A 84 -20.07 -7.43 -4.04
CA SER A 84 -20.15 -8.65 -4.84
C SER A 84 -18.84 -9.45 -4.78
N SER A 85 -18.86 -10.67 -5.27
CA SER A 85 -17.70 -11.55 -5.47
C SER A 85 -17.33 -11.71 -6.95
N ASP A 86 -17.88 -10.89 -7.83
CA ASP A 86 -17.69 -10.92 -9.28
C ASP A 86 -16.31 -10.44 -9.75
N LEU A 87 -15.63 -9.64 -8.91
CA LEU A 87 -14.27 -9.19 -9.16
C LEU A 87 -13.27 -9.90 -8.23
N VAL A 88 -12.02 -9.99 -8.65
CA VAL A 88 -10.94 -10.58 -7.84
C VAL A 88 -10.88 -9.95 -6.45
N ARG A 89 -11.18 -8.66 -6.35
CA ARG A 89 -11.24 -7.94 -5.07
C ARG A 89 -11.90 -6.57 -5.21
N TYR A 90 -12.68 -6.21 -4.20
CA TYR A 90 -13.13 -4.84 -3.97
C TYR A 90 -12.14 -4.16 -3.02
N HIS A 91 -11.31 -3.27 -3.53
CA HIS A 91 -10.20 -2.67 -2.79
C HIS A 91 -10.23 -1.13 -2.82
N GLY A 92 -11.28 -0.54 -3.34
CA GLY A 92 -11.53 0.90 -3.27
C GLY A 92 -11.65 1.37 -1.83
N LYS A 93 -11.27 2.62 -1.56
CA LYS A 93 -11.36 3.25 -0.25
C LYS A 93 -11.84 4.67 -0.42
N MET A 94 -13.07 4.91 -0.04
CA MET A 94 -13.68 6.23 -0.12
C MET A 94 -14.72 6.43 0.98
N MET A 95 -15.02 7.68 1.26
CA MET A 95 -16.08 8.09 2.17
C MET A 95 -16.78 9.31 1.59
N ILE A 96 -18.10 9.33 1.66
CA ILE A 96 -18.94 10.43 1.23
C ILE A 96 -19.67 10.95 2.47
N ILE A 97 -19.63 12.25 2.69
CA ILE A 97 -20.29 12.93 3.82
C ILE A 97 -21.39 13.83 3.28
N ASP A 98 -22.63 13.65 3.79
CA ASP A 98 -23.80 14.48 3.53
C ASP A 98 -24.08 14.69 2.03
N ARG A 99 -23.60 13.77 1.17
CA ARG A 99 -23.63 13.90 -0.30
C ARG A 99 -23.05 15.22 -0.82
N ARG A 100 -22.07 15.78 -0.08
CA ARG A 100 -21.41 17.06 -0.38
C ARG A 100 -19.91 17.00 -0.37
N GLU A 101 -19.32 16.06 0.35
CA GLU A 101 -17.87 15.89 0.44
C GLU A 101 -17.50 14.46 0.10
N LEU A 102 -16.53 14.29 -0.80
CA LEU A 102 -15.93 13.01 -1.17
C LEU A 102 -14.49 12.96 -0.63
N TYR A 103 -14.18 11.88 0.05
CA TYR A 103 -12.86 11.48 0.48
C TYR A 103 -12.42 10.24 -0.30
N VAL A 104 -11.27 10.28 -0.96
CA VAL A 104 -10.65 9.13 -1.63
C VAL A 104 -9.29 8.88 -1.01
N PHE A 105 -9.03 7.64 -0.61
CA PHE A 105 -7.81 7.26 0.09
C PHE A 105 -6.98 6.27 -0.70
N ALA A 106 -5.65 6.45 -0.73
CA ALA A 106 -4.72 5.40 -1.14
C ALA A 106 -4.41 4.43 0.01
N PHE A 107 -4.90 4.69 1.23
CA PHE A 107 -4.65 3.94 2.45
C PHE A 107 -5.94 3.36 3.05
N ASN A 108 -5.80 2.28 3.83
CA ASN A 108 -6.87 1.78 4.66
C ASN A 108 -6.98 2.59 5.96
N LEU A 109 -8.11 2.49 6.62
CA LEU A 109 -8.32 3.12 7.93
C LEU A 109 -7.70 2.23 9.04
N THR A 110 -6.39 1.97 8.90
CA THR A 110 -5.61 1.15 9.84
C THR A 110 -4.45 1.95 10.44
N TYR A 111 -4.01 1.52 11.63
CA TYR A 111 -2.83 2.11 12.28
C TYR A 111 -1.60 2.05 11.37
N LEU A 112 -1.35 0.89 10.77
CA LEU A 112 -0.20 0.68 9.90
C LEU A 112 -0.20 1.65 8.70
N ASP A 113 -1.35 1.84 8.06
CA ASP A 113 -1.43 2.69 6.87
C ASP A 113 -1.37 4.19 7.22
N ILE A 114 -1.95 4.60 8.35
CA ILE A 114 -2.03 6.01 8.76
C ILE A 114 -0.73 6.48 9.44
N GLU A 115 -0.15 5.66 10.35
CA GLU A 115 0.97 6.10 11.19
C GLU A 115 2.34 5.63 10.71
N ARG A 116 2.40 4.58 9.88
CA ARG A 116 3.66 3.91 9.51
C ARG A 116 3.91 3.83 8.00
N SER A 117 2.99 4.35 7.19
CA SER A 117 3.10 4.25 5.74
C SER A 117 3.10 5.63 5.07
N ARG A 118 3.92 5.81 4.05
CA ARG A 118 3.75 6.92 3.11
C ARG A 118 2.53 6.65 2.26
N SER A 119 1.50 7.46 2.43
CA SER A 119 0.29 7.40 1.65
C SER A 119 -0.41 8.76 1.56
N PHE A 120 -1.39 8.86 0.66
CA PHE A 120 -2.10 10.10 0.42
C PHE A 120 -3.60 9.85 0.35
N GLY A 121 -4.37 10.87 0.70
CA GLY A 121 -5.78 10.94 0.45
C GLY A 121 -6.17 12.33 -0.03
N ILE A 122 -7.34 12.43 -0.63
CA ILE A 122 -7.87 13.70 -1.14
C ILE A 122 -9.32 13.87 -0.69
N ALA A 123 -9.66 15.06 -0.24
CA ALA A 123 -11.05 15.46 0.03
C ALA A 123 -11.47 16.54 -0.94
N THR A 124 -12.69 16.45 -1.48
CA THR A 124 -13.25 17.40 -2.44
C THR A 124 -14.74 17.62 -2.21
N THR A 125 -15.19 18.85 -2.47
CA THR A 125 -16.59 19.23 -2.51
C THR A 125 -17.09 19.45 -3.94
N ASN A 126 -16.36 18.94 -4.95
CA ASN A 126 -16.80 19.07 -6.32
C ASN A 126 -18.06 18.22 -6.56
N PRO A 127 -19.20 18.84 -6.90
CA PRO A 127 -20.49 18.15 -6.93
C PRO A 127 -20.54 17.03 -7.97
N ARG A 128 -19.84 17.16 -9.10
CA ARG A 128 -19.79 16.10 -10.11
C ARG A 128 -19.04 14.86 -9.63
N LEU A 129 -17.91 15.06 -8.93
CA LEU A 129 -17.14 13.96 -8.33
C LEU A 129 -17.90 13.31 -7.19
N VAL A 130 -18.57 14.09 -6.34
CA VAL A 130 -19.41 13.57 -5.24
C VAL A 130 -20.54 12.73 -5.81
N HIS A 131 -21.31 13.25 -6.75
CA HIS A 131 -22.42 12.53 -7.37
C HIS A 131 -21.96 11.24 -8.08
N GLU A 132 -20.83 11.26 -8.78
CA GLU A 132 -20.28 10.06 -9.44
C GLU A 132 -19.82 9.02 -8.43
N ALA A 133 -19.27 9.44 -7.29
CA ALA A 133 -18.89 8.54 -6.21
C ALA A 133 -20.11 7.92 -5.51
N GLU A 134 -21.21 8.66 -5.33
CA GLU A 134 -22.50 8.13 -4.85
C GLU A 134 -23.03 7.06 -5.81
N LYS A 135 -23.05 7.35 -7.10
CA LYS A 135 -23.46 6.40 -8.13
C LYS A 135 -22.64 5.11 -8.09
N LEU A 136 -21.30 5.22 -7.92
CA LEU A 136 -20.43 4.06 -7.74
C LEU A 136 -20.77 3.30 -6.46
N PHE A 137 -20.91 4.01 -5.32
CA PHE A 137 -21.24 3.40 -4.04
C PHE A 137 -22.59 2.64 -4.11
N GLU A 138 -23.62 3.24 -4.69
CA GLU A 138 -24.92 2.61 -4.85
C GLU A 138 -24.86 1.38 -5.76
N ALA A 139 -24.14 1.47 -6.88
CA ALA A 139 -23.97 0.34 -7.78
C ALA A 139 -23.30 -0.84 -7.08
N ASP A 140 -22.18 -0.59 -6.38
CA ASP A 140 -21.45 -1.64 -5.66
C ASP A 140 -22.27 -2.20 -4.48
N ALA A 141 -23.00 -1.36 -3.74
CA ALA A 141 -23.87 -1.80 -2.62
C ALA A 141 -25.07 -2.64 -3.07
N LYS A 142 -25.65 -2.28 -4.21
CA LYS A 142 -26.78 -3.00 -4.81
C LYS A 142 -26.34 -4.13 -5.75
N ARG A 143 -25.04 -4.33 -5.96
CA ARG A 143 -24.45 -5.31 -6.89
C ARG A 143 -24.91 -5.11 -8.34
N LEU A 144 -24.98 -3.85 -8.75
CA LEU A 144 -25.34 -3.45 -10.10
C LEU A 144 -24.08 -3.09 -10.90
N VAL A 145 -24.20 -3.12 -12.22
CA VAL A 145 -23.13 -2.66 -13.11
C VAL A 145 -22.93 -1.15 -12.94
N TYR A 146 -21.68 -0.75 -12.70
CA TYR A 146 -21.31 0.66 -12.66
C TYR A 146 -20.84 1.14 -14.03
N GLU A 147 -21.47 2.19 -14.53
CA GLU A 147 -21.08 2.88 -15.76
C GLU A 147 -20.49 4.26 -15.44
N PRO A 148 -19.20 4.50 -15.77
CA PRO A 148 -18.54 5.78 -15.48
C PRO A 148 -19.12 6.95 -16.25
N GLY A 149 -19.46 8.05 -15.58
CA GLY A 149 -19.93 9.30 -16.16
C GLY A 149 -18.98 10.48 -15.99
N GLU A 150 -18.17 10.51 -14.93
CA GLU A 150 -17.22 11.60 -14.64
C GLU A 150 -15.78 11.12 -14.88
N PRO A 151 -15.05 11.67 -15.91
CA PRO A 151 -13.74 11.17 -16.31
C PRO A 151 -12.62 11.46 -15.28
N ARG A 152 -12.87 12.27 -14.27
CA ARG A 152 -11.92 12.52 -13.18
C ARG A 152 -12.00 11.48 -12.07
N LEU A 153 -13.11 10.73 -11.97
CA LEU A 153 -13.20 9.57 -11.07
C LEU A 153 -12.67 8.34 -11.81
N VAL A 154 -11.53 7.84 -11.34
CA VAL A 154 -10.85 6.68 -11.90
C VAL A 154 -11.33 5.44 -11.18
N VAL A 155 -12.00 4.54 -11.88
CA VAL A 155 -12.60 3.32 -11.29
C VAL A 155 -12.14 2.10 -12.08
N SER A 156 -11.49 1.14 -11.40
CA SER A 156 -11.18 -0.15 -12.00
C SER A 156 -12.36 -1.13 -11.82
N PRO A 157 -12.57 -2.04 -12.77
CA PRO A 157 -11.96 -2.15 -14.09
C PRO A 157 -12.56 -1.20 -15.13
N ALA A 158 -13.57 -0.39 -14.78
CA ALA A 158 -14.45 0.29 -15.71
C ALA A 158 -13.74 1.31 -16.64
N ASN A 159 -12.86 2.18 -16.09
CA ASN A 159 -12.19 3.22 -16.88
C ASN A 159 -10.71 3.45 -16.53
N ALA A 160 -10.18 2.78 -15.50
CA ALA A 160 -8.86 3.10 -14.93
C ALA A 160 -7.73 2.98 -15.95
N ARG A 161 -7.64 1.87 -16.67
CA ARG A 161 -6.60 1.67 -17.71
C ARG A 161 -6.60 2.80 -18.74
N LYS A 162 -7.79 3.14 -19.25
CA LYS A 162 -7.94 4.22 -20.28
C LYS A 162 -7.50 5.57 -19.72
N LEU A 163 -7.98 5.93 -18.53
CA LEU A 163 -7.72 7.25 -17.96
C LEU A 163 -6.27 7.41 -17.50
N LEU A 164 -5.69 6.40 -16.86
CA LEU A 164 -4.30 6.44 -16.41
C LEU A 164 -3.34 6.41 -17.61
N SER A 165 -3.61 5.61 -18.66
CA SER A 165 -2.84 5.65 -19.87
C SER A 165 -2.86 7.05 -20.52
N ALA A 166 -4.03 7.67 -20.61
CA ALA A 166 -4.16 9.04 -21.14
C ALA A 166 -3.45 10.06 -20.24
N PHE A 167 -3.51 9.87 -18.92
CA PHE A 167 -2.82 10.73 -17.97
C PHE A 167 -1.31 10.66 -18.14
N LEU A 168 -0.72 9.48 -18.27
CA LEU A 168 0.71 9.29 -18.51
C LEU A 168 1.14 9.85 -19.88
N LYS A 169 0.41 9.55 -20.94
CA LYS A 169 0.68 10.06 -22.29
C LYS A 169 0.68 11.58 -22.36
N GLY A 170 -0.13 12.25 -21.54
CA GLY A 170 -0.23 13.70 -21.50
C GLY A 170 0.96 14.41 -20.83
N ALA A 171 1.94 13.69 -20.28
CA ALA A 171 3.12 14.28 -19.67
C ALA A 171 4.04 14.93 -20.70
N LYS A 172 4.52 16.15 -20.39
CA LYS A 172 5.40 16.93 -21.26
C LYS A 172 6.77 17.22 -20.64
N LYS A 173 6.86 17.27 -19.31
CA LYS A 173 8.08 17.66 -18.58
C LYS A 173 8.49 16.65 -17.54
N GLU A 174 7.55 16.21 -16.69
CA GLU A 174 7.88 15.42 -15.50
C GLU A 174 6.74 14.46 -15.12
N LEU A 175 7.11 13.24 -14.70
CA LEU A 175 6.25 12.27 -14.03
C LEU A 175 6.90 11.80 -12.74
N LEU A 176 6.28 12.14 -11.60
CA LEU A 176 6.69 11.67 -10.28
C LEU A 176 5.67 10.63 -9.80
N ILE A 177 6.14 9.42 -9.56
CA ILE A 177 5.26 8.26 -9.34
C ILE A 177 5.60 7.62 -8.00
N TYR A 178 4.62 7.58 -7.10
CA TYR A 178 4.59 6.68 -5.95
C TYR A 178 3.77 5.45 -6.31
N ASP A 179 4.39 4.30 -6.38
CA ASP A 179 3.70 3.04 -6.64
C ASP A 179 4.46 1.87 -6.01
N PRO A 180 3.86 1.08 -5.12
CA PRO A 180 4.53 -0.07 -4.51
C PRO A 180 5.11 -1.04 -5.53
N THR A 181 4.45 -1.22 -6.68
CA THR A 181 4.95 -2.08 -7.77
C THR A 181 4.31 -1.71 -9.10
N VAL A 182 5.10 -1.22 -10.02
CA VAL A 182 4.74 -1.01 -11.42
C VAL A 182 5.11 -2.28 -12.18
N SER A 183 4.11 -3.00 -12.70
CA SER A 183 4.34 -4.29 -13.38
C SER A 183 3.50 -4.50 -14.64
N ASP A 184 2.55 -3.62 -14.94
CA ASP A 184 1.77 -3.69 -16.16
C ASP A 184 2.65 -3.37 -17.38
N PRO A 185 2.77 -4.28 -18.37
CA PRO A 185 3.66 -4.09 -19.51
C PRO A 185 3.30 -2.87 -20.37
N VAL A 186 2.00 -2.57 -20.49
CA VAL A 186 1.53 -1.42 -21.29
C VAL A 186 1.90 -0.12 -20.59
N MET A 187 1.69 -0.03 -19.27
CA MET A 187 2.04 1.14 -18.48
C MET A 187 3.56 1.37 -18.45
N ILE A 188 4.36 0.31 -18.31
CA ILE A 188 5.83 0.40 -18.36
C ILE A 188 6.27 0.96 -19.72
N ARG A 189 5.73 0.42 -20.82
CA ARG A 189 6.04 0.91 -22.18
C ARG A 189 5.70 2.39 -22.34
N LEU A 190 4.53 2.83 -21.85
CA LEU A 190 4.15 4.24 -21.88
C LEU A 190 5.12 5.14 -21.11
N LEU A 191 5.62 4.68 -19.96
CA LEU A 191 6.62 5.41 -19.17
C LEU A 191 7.95 5.49 -19.92
N GLU A 192 8.40 4.39 -20.56
CA GLU A 192 9.60 4.37 -21.40
C GLU A 192 9.46 5.32 -22.61
N GLU A 193 8.32 5.32 -23.31
CA GLU A 193 8.02 6.25 -24.41
C GLU A 193 8.08 7.72 -23.94
N ARG A 194 7.60 8.02 -22.74
CA ARG A 194 7.69 9.38 -22.19
C ARG A 194 9.12 9.76 -21.83
N ALA A 195 9.86 8.86 -21.22
CA ALA A 195 11.28 9.07 -20.92
C ALA A 195 12.12 9.31 -22.19
N MET A 196 11.90 8.51 -23.24
CA MET A 196 12.54 8.70 -24.55
C MET A 196 12.14 10.02 -25.22
N ALA A 197 10.93 10.52 -24.94
CA ALA A 197 10.46 11.84 -25.41
C ALA A 197 10.99 13.01 -24.55
N GLY A 198 11.90 12.78 -23.62
CA GLY A 198 12.54 13.80 -22.78
C GLY A 198 11.75 14.16 -21.51
N VAL A 199 10.73 13.38 -21.13
CA VAL A 199 10.03 13.57 -19.85
C VAL A 199 10.88 13.00 -18.71
N ASP A 200 11.12 13.77 -17.64
CA ASP A 200 11.78 13.31 -16.41
C ASP A 200 10.84 12.39 -15.64
N VAL A 201 11.07 11.07 -15.72
CA VAL A 201 10.26 10.05 -15.05
C VAL A 201 11.00 9.53 -13.82
N LYS A 202 10.41 9.68 -12.64
CA LYS A 202 10.95 9.17 -11.36
C LYS A 202 9.93 8.33 -10.64
N ILE A 203 10.36 7.16 -10.12
CA ILE A 203 9.48 6.21 -9.44
C ILE A 203 10.00 5.94 -8.02
N ILE A 204 9.20 6.25 -7.00
CA ILE A 204 9.38 5.71 -5.66
C ILE A 204 8.55 4.43 -5.56
N GLY A 205 9.25 3.28 -5.56
CA GLY A 205 8.65 1.96 -5.58
C GLY A 205 9.50 0.93 -6.31
N ARG A 206 8.86 -0.09 -6.86
CA ARG A 206 9.53 -1.16 -7.61
C ARG A 206 9.00 -1.24 -9.04
N LEU A 207 9.91 -1.43 -9.97
CA LEU A 207 9.59 -1.95 -11.30
C LEU A 207 9.69 -3.49 -11.28
N ALA A 208 8.79 -4.17 -11.99
CA ALA A 208 8.83 -5.63 -12.11
C ALA A 208 10.17 -6.11 -12.73
N ARG A 209 10.71 -5.33 -13.66
CA ARG A 209 12.05 -5.50 -14.21
C ARG A 209 12.77 -4.17 -14.21
N LYS A 210 14.06 -4.18 -13.84
CA LYS A 210 14.89 -2.97 -13.88
C LYS A 210 14.95 -2.42 -15.30
N ARG A 211 14.86 -1.11 -15.44
CA ARG A 211 14.97 -0.34 -16.69
C ARG A 211 15.89 0.84 -16.46
N ASP A 212 16.88 1.01 -17.30
CA ASP A 212 17.85 2.12 -17.15
C ASP A 212 17.20 3.48 -17.46
N SER A 213 16.20 3.49 -18.36
CA SER A 213 15.41 4.67 -18.70
C SER A 213 14.41 5.10 -17.64
N LEU A 214 14.13 4.25 -16.64
CA LEU A 214 13.13 4.52 -15.60
C LEU A 214 13.77 4.41 -14.20
N PRO A 215 14.40 5.49 -13.70
CA PRO A 215 14.99 5.51 -12.38
C PRO A 215 13.94 5.23 -11.30
N SER A 216 14.24 4.24 -10.45
CA SER A 216 13.38 3.85 -9.34
C SER A 216 14.16 3.74 -8.05
N ARG A 217 13.53 4.17 -6.95
CA ARG A 217 14.10 4.13 -5.59
C ARG A 217 13.10 3.50 -4.63
N LYS A 218 13.60 2.73 -3.65
CA LYS A 218 12.78 2.21 -2.56
C LYS A 218 12.75 3.20 -1.41
N LEU A 219 11.58 3.39 -0.82
CA LEU A 219 11.45 4.09 0.44
C LEU A 219 11.95 3.18 1.57
N HIS A 220 12.86 3.65 2.43
CA HIS A 220 13.50 2.82 3.46
C HIS A 220 12.92 3.02 4.86
N ARG A 221 12.52 4.25 5.21
CA ARG A 221 12.06 4.60 6.57
C ARG A 221 10.56 4.39 6.80
N LEU A 222 9.78 4.35 5.72
CA LEU A 222 8.34 4.20 5.75
C LEU A 222 7.93 3.09 4.81
N ARG A 223 6.88 2.37 5.18
CA ARG A 223 6.21 1.47 4.25
C ARG A 223 5.58 2.29 3.12
N LEU A 224 5.83 1.91 1.89
CA LEU A 224 5.19 2.55 0.75
C LEU A 224 3.81 1.94 0.52
N HIS A 225 2.77 2.73 0.73
CA HIS A 225 1.38 2.37 0.46
C HIS A 225 0.66 3.42 -0.42
N ALA A 226 1.41 4.38 -0.94
CA ALA A 226 0.90 5.40 -1.86
C ALA A 226 0.73 4.84 -3.27
N ARG A 227 -0.29 5.32 -3.97
CA ARG A 227 -0.51 5.20 -5.42
C ARG A 227 -0.88 6.59 -5.89
N THR A 228 0.14 7.31 -6.31
CA THR A 228 0.01 8.73 -6.61
C THR A 228 0.94 9.09 -7.75
N ILE A 229 0.43 9.80 -8.72
CA ILE A 229 1.19 10.26 -9.87
C ILE A 229 1.04 11.77 -9.97
N VAL A 230 2.15 12.49 -10.00
CA VAL A 230 2.17 13.93 -10.32
C VAL A 230 2.70 14.11 -11.72
N ARG A 231 1.95 14.83 -12.55
CA ARG A 231 2.28 15.16 -13.93
C ARG A 231 2.52 16.67 -14.07
N ASP A 232 3.69 17.02 -14.60
CA ASP A 232 4.05 18.40 -14.96
C ASP A 232 3.80 19.40 -13.82
N ARG A 233 3.98 18.98 -12.56
CA ARG A 233 3.83 19.77 -11.31
C ARG A 233 2.48 20.47 -11.14
N SER A 234 1.46 20.07 -11.88
CA SER A 234 0.17 20.77 -11.90
C SER A 234 -1.05 19.84 -11.87
N HIS A 235 -0.90 18.61 -12.33
CA HIS A 235 -1.94 17.60 -12.33
C HIS A 235 -1.51 16.45 -11.44
N ALA A 236 -2.45 15.86 -10.73
CA ALA A 236 -2.17 14.69 -9.91
C ALA A 236 -3.28 13.64 -10.04
N PHE A 237 -2.86 12.39 -9.84
CA PHE A 237 -3.71 11.26 -9.56
C PHE A 237 -3.43 10.78 -8.13
N ILE A 238 -4.47 10.54 -7.34
CA ILE A 238 -4.42 9.88 -6.02
C ILE A 238 -5.50 8.82 -6.01
N GLY A 239 -5.13 7.58 -5.69
CA GLY A 239 -6.08 6.47 -5.65
C GLY A 239 -5.53 5.21 -5.03
N SER A 240 -6.25 4.13 -5.20
CA SER A 240 -5.86 2.81 -4.71
C SER A 240 -5.26 1.91 -5.81
N GLN A 241 -5.25 2.35 -7.06
CA GLN A 241 -4.71 1.62 -8.21
C GLN A 241 -3.19 1.73 -8.31
N SER A 242 -2.48 0.62 -8.27
CA SER A 242 -1.11 0.51 -8.80
C SER A 242 -1.14 0.31 -10.33
N LEU A 243 -0.05 0.65 -10.99
CA LEU A 243 0.15 0.36 -12.42
C LEU A 243 0.46 -1.15 -12.61
N ARG A 244 -0.53 -1.98 -12.25
CA ARG A 244 -0.54 -3.45 -12.33
C ARG A 244 -1.80 -3.90 -13.03
N GLU A 245 -1.69 -4.85 -13.93
CA GLU A 245 -2.81 -5.38 -14.70
C GLU A 245 -3.99 -5.79 -13.82
N ILE A 246 -3.75 -6.58 -12.78
CA ILE A 246 -4.81 -7.03 -11.85
C ILE A 246 -5.53 -5.88 -11.13
N GLU A 247 -4.84 -4.77 -10.86
CA GLU A 247 -5.44 -3.60 -10.19
C GLU A 247 -6.15 -2.67 -11.18
N LEU A 248 -5.77 -2.72 -12.45
CA LEU A 248 -6.40 -1.93 -13.50
C LEU A 248 -7.65 -2.60 -14.07
N ASP A 249 -7.63 -3.95 -14.21
CA ASP A 249 -8.61 -4.67 -15.03
C ASP A 249 -9.45 -5.71 -14.28
N ALA A 250 -9.09 -6.09 -13.04
CA ALA A 250 -9.74 -7.19 -12.35
C ALA A 250 -10.18 -6.89 -10.91
N ARG A 251 -9.83 -5.72 -10.38
CA ARG A 251 -10.23 -5.28 -9.03
C ARG A 251 -11.11 -4.04 -9.09
N ARG A 252 -11.94 -3.85 -8.07
CA ARG A 252 -12.59 -2.56 -7.83
C ARG A 252 -11.60 -1.67 -7.06
N GLU A 253 -11.06 -0.68 -7.73
CA GLU A 253 -10.19 0.35 -7.17
C GLU A 253 -10.77 1.73 -7.47
N VAL A 254 -10.49 2.73 -6.63
CA VAL A 254 -11.00 4.10 -6.80
C VAL A 254 -9.87 5.10 -6.69
N GLY A 255 -9.87 6.10 -7.57
CA GLY A 255 -8.93 7.21 -7.55
C GLY A 255 -9.51 8.46 -8.18
N VAL A 256 -8.81 9.57 -8.06
CA VAL A 256 -9.21 10.86 -8.62
C VAL A 256 -8.05 11.50 -9.36
N ILE A 257 -8.30 11.96 -10.60
CA ILE A 257 -7.42 12.84 -11.36
C ILE A 257 -7.89 14.28 -11.16
N PHE A 258 -6.97 15.17 -10.84
CA PHE A 258 -7.31 16.57 -10.60
C PHE A 258 -6.17 17.51 -11.01
N ARG A 259 -6.51 18.79 -11.12
CA ARG A 259 -5.57 19.89 -11.29
C ARG A 259 -5.73 20.85 -10.12
N ASP A 260 -4.71 20.94 -9.29
CA ASP A 260 -4.62 21.90 -8.17
C ASP A 260 -3.13 22.16 -7.90
N GLN A 261 -2.69 23.39 -8.17
CA GLN A 261 -1.28 23.75 -8.08
C GLN A 261 -0.73 23.64 -6.66
N ARG A 262 -1.53 23.98 -5.62
CA ARG A 262 -1.09 23.92 -4.22
C ARG A 262 -0.87 22.49 -3.78
N ILE A 263 -1.80 21.61 -4.12
CA ILE A 263 -1.69 20.17 -3.79
C ILE A 263 -0.56 19.54 -4.59
N ALA A 264 -0.47 19.81 -5.90
CA ALA A 264 0.60 19.31 -6.73
C ALA A 264 1.98 19.75 -6.21
N HIS A 265 2.13 21.01 -5.81
CA HIS A 265 3.36 21.52 -5.21
C HIS A 265 3.73 20.77 -3.92
N ARG A 266 2.77 20.55 -3.02
CA ARG A 266 3.00 19.77 -1.79
C ARG A 266 3.41 18.32 -2.06
N LEU A 267 2.76 17.69 -3.04
CA LEU A 267 3.13 16.32 -3.47
C LEU A 267 4.55 16.27 -4.06
N VAL A 268 4.92 17.27 -4.89
CA VAL A 268 6.27 17.39 -5.46
C VAL A 268 7.32 17.57 -4.36
N GLN A 269 7.08 18.46 -3.39
CA GLN A 269 7.98 18.64 -2.25
C GLN A 269 8.18 17.34 -1.48
N THR A 270 7.09 16.66 -1.11
CA THR A 270 7.15 15.39 -0.39
C THR A 270 7.87 14.32 -1.21
N PHE A 271 7.63 14.28 -2.53
CA PHE A 271 8.31 13.35 -3.42
C PHE A 271 9.82 13.61 -3.44
N GLN A 272 10.24 14.86 -3.55
CA GLN A 272 11.65 15.22 -3.59
C GLN A 272 12.37 14.85 -2.29
N GLU A 273 11.76 15.16 -1.13
CA GLU A 273 12.27 14.77 0.18
C GLU A 273 12.45 13.24 0.29
N ASP A 274 11.42 12.47 -0.08
CA ASP A 274 11.46 11.01 -0.07
C ASP A 274 12.45 10.44 -1.08
N TRP A 275 12.58 11.07 -2.26
CA TRP A 275 13.52 10.68 -3.30
C TRP A 275 14.97 10.86 -2.86
N ASP A 276 15.30 12.00 -2.26
CA ASP A 276 16.65 12.31 -1.79
C ASP A 276 17.06 11.42 -0.62
N LEU A 277 16.14 11.17 0.32
CA LEU A 277 16.35 10.23 1.43
C LEU A 277 16.58 8.80 0.92
N ALA A 278 15.80 8.37 -0.07
CA ALA A 278 15.95 7.06 -0.68
C ALA A 278 17.29 6.93 -1.45
N GLY A 279 17.76 8.01 -2.09
CA GLY A 279 19.05 8.07 -2.78
C GLY A 279 20.22 7.89 -1.83
N LYS A 280 20.26 8.69 -0.76
CA LYS A 280 21.29 8.58 0.29
C LYS A 280 21.36 7.19 0.90
N ALA A 281 20.20 6.56 1.17
CA ALA A 281 20.15 5.20 1.69
C ALA A 281 20.67 4.15 0.69
N GLN A 282 20.45 4.35 -0.62
CA GLN A 282 21.01 3.48 -1.65
C GLN A 282 22.53 3.64 -1.80
N GLU A 283 23.03 4.87 -1.70
CA GLU A 283 24.48 5.18 -1.75
C GLU A 283 25.21 4.60 -0.54
N GLN A 284 24.64 4.74 0.66
CA GLN A 284 25.19 4.10 1.87
C GLN A 284 25.20 2.58 1.78
N LYS A 285 24.20 1.96 1.15
CA LYS A 285 24.18 0.51 0.90
C LYS A 285 25.21 0.06 -0.14
N LYS A 286 25.53 0.91 -1.12
CA LYS A 286 26.57 0.62 -2.12
C LYS A 286 27.97 0.79 -1.53
N SER A 287 28.17 1.76 -0.62
CA SER A 287 29.45 1.99 0.06
C SER A 287 29.73 0.94 1.16
N ASN A 288 28.70 0.49 1.84
CA ASN A 288 28.76 -0.69 2.66
C ASN A 288 28.38 -1.86 1.76
N GLU A 289 29.32 -2.46 1.03
CA GLU A 289 29.11 -3.74 0.37
C GLU A 289 28.32 -4.61 1.32
N ALA A 290 27.15 -5.11 0.88
CA ALA A 290 26.27 -5.90 1.73
C ALA A 290 27.08 -7.03 2.33
N THR A 291 27.56 -6.83 3.54
CA THR A 291 28.49 -7.73 4.22
C THR A 291 27.88 -9.12 4.23
N ALA A 292 28.69 -10.16 4.16
CA ALA A 292 28.22 -11.56 4.28
C ALA A 292 27.24 -11.72 5.47
N ALA A 293 27.40 -10.89 6.49
CA ALA A 293 26.57 -10.68 7.64
C ALA A 293 25.10 -10.38 7.33
N GLU A 294 24.83 -9.40 6.47
CA GLU A 294 23.42 -9.03 6.14
C GLU A 294 22.70 -10.13 5.36
N ARG A 295 23.45 -10.87 4.52
CA ARG A 295 22.90 -12.04 3.80
C ARG A 295 22.56 -13.19 4.73
N VAL A 296 23.42 -13.45 5.73
CA VAL A 296 23.19 -14.49 6.75
C VAL A 296 22.01 -14.10 7.64
N ALA A 297 21.97 -12.87 8.16
CA ALA A 297 20.87 -12.37 8.98
C ALA A 297 19.51 -12.44 8.25
N LYS A 298 19.46 -12.06 6.98
CA LYS A 298 18.21 -12.21 6.17
C LYS A 298 17.75 -13.66 6.01
N LYS A 299 18.69 -14.58 5.80
CA LYS A 299 18.35 -16.02 5.68
C LYS A 299 17.82 -16.56 6.98
N VAL A 300 18.50 -16.25 8.11
CA VAL A 300 18.10 -16.71 9.43
C VAL A 300 16.76 -16.09 9.86
N ALA A 301 16.56 -14.77 9.66
CA ALA A 301 15.29 -14.13 9.96
C ALA A 301 14.12 -14.74 9.16
N LYS A 302 14.34 -15.08 7.89
CA LYS A 302 13.33 -15.74 7.04
C LYS A 302 13.01 -17.16 7.54
N ALA A 303 14.02 -17.89 8.02
CA ALA A 303 13.85 -19.23 8.57
C ALA A 303 13.07 -19.16 9.91
N VAL A 304 13.47 -18.25 10.81
CA VAL A 304 12.81 -18.07 12.11
C VAL A 304 11.33 -17.70 11.93
N VAL A 305 11.00 -16.76 11.07
CA VAL A 305 9.60 -16.37 10.80
C VAL A 305 8.77 -17.51 10.24
N LYS A 306 9.38 -18.41 9.47
CA LYS A 306 8.69 -19.60 8.92
C LYS A 306 8.34 -20.62 9.99
N GLU A 307 9.17 -20.73 11.03
CA GLU A 307 9.00 -21.66 12.15
C GLU A 307 8.24 -21.07 13.34
N LEU A 308 7.85 -19.78 13.29
CA LEU A 308 7.09 -19.16 14.39
C LEU A 308 5.69 -19.78 14.47
N PRO A 309 5.30 -20.26 15.69
CA PRO A 309 3.92 -20.64 15.95
C PRO A 309 2.99 -19.41 15.86
N SER A 310 1.69 -19.64 15.75
CA SER A 310 0.70 -18.55 15.81
C SER A 310 0.91 -17.69 17.06
N ALA A 311 1.09 -16.40 16.88
CA ALA A 311 1.33 -15.48 17.99
C ALA A 311 0.03 -15.07 18.71
N THR A 312 -1.14 -15.34 18.12
CA THR A 312 -2.45 -14.93 18.64
C THR A 312 -2.71 -15.44 20.07
N PRO A 313 -2.55 -16.74 20.41
CA PRO A 313 -2.83 -17.22 21.74
C PRO A 313 -1.91 -16.63 22.83
N VAL A 314 -0.66 -16.32 22.44
CA VAL A 314 0.32 -15.72 23.36
C VAL A 314 -0.02 -14.26 23.64
N LEU A 315 -0.49 -13.53 22.63
CA LEU A 315 -0.91 -12.14 22.75
C LEU A 315 -2.22 -12.01 23.52
N GLU A 316 -3.19 -12.87 23.26
CA GLU A 316 -4.45 -12.92 24.00
C GLU A 316 -4.20 -13.16 25.50
N ALA A 317 -3.37 -14.15 25.85
CA ALA A 317 -2.99 -14.43 27.23
C ALA A 317 -2.21 -13.27 27.88
N ALA A 318 -1.36 -12.58 27.14
CA ALA A 318 -0.62 -11.42 27.64
C ALA A 318 -1.54 -10.21 27.86
N ILE A 319 -2.46 -9.95 26.96
CA ILE A 319 -3.43 -8.85 27.06
C ILE A 319 -4.42 -9.12 28.20
N GLU A 320 -4.93 -10.32 28.32
CA GLU A 320 -5.80 -10.73 29.45
C GLU A 320 -5.11 -10.52 30.78
N LYS A 321 -3.83 -10.87 30.87
CA LYS A 321 -3.01 -10.70 32.10
C LYS A 321 -2.74 -9.23 32.43
N ILE A 322 -2.63 -8.34 31.44
CA ILE A 322 -2.30 -6.92 31.64
C ILE A 322 -3.56 -6.07 31.78
N ALA A 323 -4.56 -6.33 30.98
CA ALA A 323 -5.76 -5.50 30.88
C ALA A 323 -6.93 -6.03 31.73
N HIS A 324 -6.85 -7.26 32.26
CA HIS A 324 -7.91 -7.94 32.99
C HIS A 324 -9.27 -8.01 32.27
N VAL A 325 -9.25 -7.96 30.93
CA VAL A 325 -10.42 -8.05 30.07
C VAL A 325 -10.14 -9.07 28.97
N PRO A 326 -10.99 -10.09 28.78
CA PRO A 326 -10.87 -10.99 27.66
C PRO A 326 -11.10 -10.22 26.35
N ILE A 327 -10.12 -10.21 25.46
CA ILE A 327 -10.20 -9.57 24.15
C ILE A 327 -9.97 -10.65 23.11
N GLU A 328 -10.99 -10.92 22.29
CA GLU A 328 -10.82 -11.73 21.09
C GLU A 328 -10.15 -10.85 20.01
N LEU A 329 -8.94 -11.23 19.63
CA LEU A 329 -8.20 -10.58 18.55
C LEU A 329 -8.49 -11.30 17.23
N SER A 330 -8.67 -10.52 16.15
CA SER A 330 -8.76 -11.08 14.80
C SER A 330 -7.44 -11.80 14.45
N ALA A 331 -7.46 -13.13 14.54
CA ALA A 331 -6.29 -13.99 14.44
C ALA A 331 -5.40 -13.70 13.21
N GLY A 332 -6.00 -13.44 12.05
CA GLY A 332 -5.25 -13.23 10.80
C GLY A 332 -4.51 -11.87 10.71
N GLU A 333 -5.10 -10.78 11.22
CA GLU A 333 -4.49 -9.46 11.16
C GLU A 333 -3.39 -9.28 12.21
N VAL A 334 -3.61 -9.82 13.39
CA VAL A 334 -2.60 -9.85 14.46
C VAL A 334 -1.42 -10.72 14.04
N GLU A 335 -1.66 -11.89 13.45
CA GLU A 335 -0.61 -12.80 13.02
C GLU A 335 0.26 -12.19 11.92
N GLU A 336 -0.32 -11.49 10.92
CA GLU A 336 0.44 -10.80 9.86
C GLU A 336 1.24 -9.62 10.43
N THR A 337 0.65 -8.85 11.35
CA THR A 337 1.32 -7.70 11.99
C THR A 337 2.46 -8.14 12.89
N VAL A 338 2.25 -9.18 13.71
CA VAL A 338 3.27 -9.75 14.60
C VAL A 338 4.39 -10.42 13.80
N LYS A 339 4.07 -11.21 12.77
CA LYS A 339 5.08 -11.81 11.88
C LYS A 339 5.95 -10.75 11.20
N ASP A 340 5.36 -9.65 10.74
CA ASP A 340 6.13 -8.57 10.13
C ASP A 340 6.96 -7.78 11.16
N ALA A 341 6.45 -7.54 12.37
CA ALA A 341 7.18 -6.91 13.46
C ALA A 341 8.34 -7.80 13.97
N VAL A 342 8.08 -9.09 14.18
CA VAL A 342 9.11 -10.06 14.58
C VAL A 342 10.17 -10.21 13.50
N LYS A 343 9.80 -10.25 12.24
CA LYS A 343 10.74 -10.34 11.11
C LYS A 343 11.67 -9.11 11.03
N GLU A 344 11.17 -7.91 11.26
CA GLU A 344 12.03 -6.73 11.31
C GLU A 344 12.89 -6.70 12.57
N ALA A 345 12.36 -7.04 13.75
CA ALA A 345 13.12 -7.11 15.00
C ALA A 345 14.22 -8.20 14.97
N VAL A 346 13.91 -9.39 14.48
CA VAL A 346 14.88 -10.48 14.31
C VAL A 346 15.95 -10.10 13.29
N LYS A 347 15.56 -9.43 12.20
CA LYS A 347 16.49 -8.96 11.17
C LYS A 347 17.44 -7.90 11.74
N GLU A 348 16.95 -6.94 12.52
CA GLU A 348 17.79 -5.92 13.18
C GLU A 348 18.75 -6.54 14.17
N ALA A 349 18.25 -7.37 15.10
CA ALA A 349 19.08 -8.04 16.11
C ALA A 349 20.14 -8.97 15.50
N LEU A 350 19.77 -9.75 14.47
CA LEU A 350 20.72 -10.64 13.79
C LEU A 350 21.74 -9.86 12.93
N THR A 351 21.36 -8.72 12.37
CA THR A 351 22.30 -7.88 11.61
C THR A 351 23.37 -7.33 12.55
N GLU A 352 22.98 -6.89 13.76
CA GLU A 352 23.88 -6.39 14.79
C GLU A 352 24.83 -7.51 15.29
N VAL A 353 24.30 -8.67 15.68
CA VAL A 353 25.08 -9.80 16.19
C VAL A 353 26.03 -10.39 15.13
N VAL A 354 25.62 -10.47 13.88
CA VAL A 354 26.45 -11.00 12.79
C VAL A 354 27.49 -9.98 12.37
N GLN A 355 27.20 -8.69 12.46
CA GLN A 355 28.18 -7.62 12.20
C GLN A 355 29.29 -7.63 13.27
N ASP A 356 28.92 -7.75 14.54
CA ASP A 356 29.85 -7.91 15.66
C ASP A 356 30.73 -9.18 15.51
N ALA A 357 30.13 -10.30 15.10
CA ALA A 357 30.85 -11.55 14.89
C ALA A 357 31.81 -11.51 13.70
N VAL A 358 31.52 -10.72 12.66
CA VAL A 358 32.39 -10.56 11.49
C VAL A 358 33.51 -9.55 11.77
N GLU A 359 33.25 -8.50 12.53
CA GLU A 359 34.27 -7.56 12.98
C GLU A 359 35.24 -8.17 13.99
N GLY A 360 34.78 -9.17 14.78
CA GLY A 360 35.59 -9.97 15.71
C GLY A 360 36.38 -11.12 15.07
N ALA A 361 36.01 -11.54 13.88
CA ALA A 361 36.72 -12.57 13.13
C ALA A 361 37.71 -11.90 12.17
N GLY A 362 39.01 -12.00 12.46
CA GLY A 362 40.08 -11.48 11.60
C GLY A 362 39.97 -12.02 10.16
N PRO A 363 40.69 -11.43 9.20
CA PRO A 363 40.56 -11.75 7.78
C PRO A 363 40.77 -13.27 7.54
N PRO A 364 39.96 -13.88 6.64
CA PRO A 364 40.11 -15.30 6.34
C PRO A 364 41.50 -15.59 5.82
N PRO A 365 42.10 -16.75 6.15
CA PRO A 365 43.41 -17.13 5.62
C PRO A 365 43.39 -17.18 4.09
N PRO A 366 44.48 -16.77 3.42
CA PRO A 366 44.56 -16.76 1.96
C PRO A 366 44.24 -18.13 1.39
N GLU A 367 43.33 -18.20 0.44
CA GLU A 367 43.02 -19.44 -0.28
C GLU A 367 44.29 -20.06 -0.90
N GLY A 368 44.70 -21.21 -0.36
CA GLY A 368 45.79 -21.98 -0.87
C GLY A 368 45.55 -22.36 -2.34
N ARG A 369 46.50 -22.01 -3.19
CA ARG A 369 46.56 -22.44 -4.60
C ARG A 369 46.29 -23.94 -4.69
N ARG A 370 45.19 -24.33 -5.28
CA ARG A 370 44.95 -25.72 -5.68
C ARG A 370 45.95 -26.07 -6.77
N ASN A 371 46.94 -26.91 -6.41
CA ASN A 371 47.83 -27.57 -7.33
C ASN A 371 47.02 -28.49 -8.25
N HIS A 372 47.02 -28.21 -9.52
CA HIS A 372 46.65 -29.18 -10.54
C HIS A 372 47.74 -30.22 -10.66
N SER A 373 47.57 -31.34 -9.95
CA SER A 373 48.33 -32.55 -10.27
C SER A 373 47.63 -33.29 -11.44
N ARG A 374 48.39 -33.40 -12.52
CA ARG A 374 48.12 -34.24 -13.70
C ARG A 374 47.78 -35.69 -13.27
N ALA A 375 46.68 -36.22 -13.79
CA ALA A 375 46.45 -37.68 -13.84
C ALA A 375 47.13 -38.26 -15.09
N PRO A 376 47.68 -39.47 -15.00
CA PRO A 376 48.29 -40.13 -16.16
C PRO A 376 47.26 -40.81 -17.04
N ASP A 377 47.59 -40.85 -18.29
CA ASP A 377 46.97 -41.49 -19.43
C ASP A 377 47.18 -43.02 -19.36
N GLU A 378 46.13 -43.82 -19.44
CA GLU A 378 46.14 -45.25 -19.84
C GLU A 378 44.75 -45.55 -20.39
N GLY A 379 44.54 -45.78 -21.65
CA GLY A 379 44.93 -47.01 -22.35
C GLY A 379 43.64 -47.70 -22.77
N SER A 380 43.30 -47.54 -24.04
CA SER A 380 42.67 -48.47 -24.96
C SER A 380 42.14 -49.81 -24.41
N THR A 381 40.92 -50.21 -24.70
CA THR A 381 40.60 -51.44 -25.46
C THR A 381 39.10 -51.47 -25.87
N MET A 382 38.90 -51.75 -27.15
CA MET A 382 37.68 -52.23 -27.78
C MET A 382 37.12 -53.49 -27.09
N VAL A 383 35.84 -53.77 -27.23
CA VAL A 383 35.19 -54.87 -27.95
C VAL A 383 33.70 -55.00 -27.54
N GLN A 384 32.89 -55.05 -28.56
CA GLN A 384 31.52 -55.55 -28.81
C GLN A 384 30.36 -54.67 -28.46
#